data_f231b5e4b29d00cf3aa1dcb82ce4a35f
#
_entry.id   f231b5e4b29d00cf3aa1dcb82ce4a35f
#
_cell.length_a   1.000
_cell.length_b   1.000
_cell.length_c   1.000
_cell.angle_alpha   90.00
_cell.angle_beta   90.00
_cell.angle_gamma   90.00
#
_symmetry.space_group_name_H-M   'P 1'
#
loop_
_entity.id
_entity.type
_entity.pdbx_description
1 polymer ?
#
loop_
_entity_poly.entity_id
_entity_poly.type
_entity_poly.pdbx_seq_one_letter_code
_entity_poly.pdbx_strand_id
1 'polypeptide(L)'
;MGANIKGAGTDMIKIIGVDRFRAADHEIIPDQIEAGTFMCAAVATKGDVTIKHVIPKHLESISAKLIEMGAEIEELDDAVRVVATKRLSPTTVKTMPYPGFPTDMQSQICGMSFSC
;
A
#
# COMPACT_ATOMS: atom_id res chain seq x y z
N MET A 1 15.73 -20.17 4.10
CA MET A 1 17.20 -20.05 4.23
C MET A 1 17.75 -20.63 5.54
N GLY A 2 16.91 -21.02 6.47
CA GLY A 2 17.27 -21.62 7.77
C GLY A 2 17.57 -20.64 8.89
N ALA A 3 17.27 -19.35 8.72
CA ALA A 3 17.36 -18.36 9.79
C ALA A 3 16.34 -18.69 10.91
N ASN A 4 16.73 -18.53 12.17
CA ASN A 4 15.86 -18.71 13.32
C ASN A 4 15.36 -17.36 13.78
N ILE A 5 14.15 -16.98 13.30
CA ILE A 5 13.52 -15.68 13.56
C ILE A 5 12.17 -15.91 14.23
N LYS A 6 11.92 -15.21 15.33
CA LYS A 6 10.64 -15.20 16.06
C LYS A 6 10.13 -13.78 16.20
N GLY A 7 8.81 -13.59 16.21
CA GLY A 7 8.16 -12.28 16.37
C GLY A 7 8.18 -11.41 15.11
N ALA A 8 8.41 -11.98 13.92
CA ALA A 8 8.25 -11.24 12.67
C ALA A 8 6.82 -10.71 12.56
N GLY A 9 6.65 -9.41 12.20
CA GLY A 9 5.35 -8.72 12.17
C GLY A 9 4.91 -8.14 13.51
N THR A 10 5.73 -8.24 14.56
CA THR A 10 5.51 -7.58 15.85
C THR A 10 6.58 -6.52 16.10
N ASP A 11 6.42 -5.73 17.14
CA ASP A 11 7.36 -4.70 17.59
C ASP A 11 8.67 -5.27 18.20
N MET A 12 8.74 -6.59 18.40
CA MET A 12 9.92 -7.27 18.93
C MET A 12 10.31 -8.47 18.06
N ILE A 13 11.41 -8.35 17.34
CA ILE A 13 11.97 -9.44 16.53
C ILE A 13 13.19 -10.03 17.23
N LYS A 14 13.12 -11.32 17.56
CA LYS A 14 14.23 -12.09 18.12
C LYS A 14 14.88 -12.92 17.02
N ILE A 15 16.16 -12.69 16.78
CA ILE A 15 16.97 -13.44 15.81
C ILE A 15 18.03 -14.23 16.59
N ILE A 16 18.05 -15.54 16.37
CA ILE A 16 19.11 -16.42 16.89
C ILE A 16 20.06 -16.72 15.73
N GLY A 17 21.30 -16.35 15.87
CA GLY A 17 22.32 -16.57 14.84
C GLY A 17 22.45 -18.05 14.46
N VAL A 18 22.82 -18.30 13.21
CA VAL A 18 23.05 -19.64 12.66
C VAL A 18 24.43 -19.65 11.99
N ASP A 19 25.11 -20.79 12.02
CA ASP A 19 26.46 -20.91 11.46
C ASP A 19 26.51 -20.79 9.94
N ARG A 20 25.41 -21.16 9.26
CA ARG A 20 25.30 -21.11 7.80
C ARG A 20 23.87 -21.01 7.33
N PHE A 21 23.67 -20.38 6.17
CA PHE A 21 22.42 -20.35 5.45
C PHE A 21 22.38 -21.41 4.35
N ARG A 22 21.17 -21.78 3.93
CA ARG A 22 20.90 -22.63 2.77
C ARG A 22 20.32 -21.78 1.66
N ALA A 23 20.49 -22.22 0.41
CA ALA A 23 19.77 -21.66 -0.72
C ALA A 23 18.26 -21.84 -0.52
N ALA A 24 17.48 -20.86 -0.95
CA ALA A 24 16.02 -20.93 -0.94
C ALA A 24 15.49 -20.10 -2.11
N ASP A 25 14.47 -20.61 -2.76
CA ASP A 25 13.69 -19.86 -3.73
C ASP A 25 12.66 -19.00 -2.97
N HIS A 26 12.50 -17.78 -3.41
CA HIS A 26 11.57 -16.82 -2.81
C HIS A 26 10.96 -15.93 -3.89
N GLU A 27 9.65 -15.88 -3.93
CA GLU A 27 8.90 -14.94 -4.74
C GLU A 27 8.71 -13.63 -3.95
N ILE A 28 9.11 -12.52 -4.56
CA ILE A 28 8.97 -11.20 -3.93
C ILE A 28 7.49 -10.79 -4.00
N ILE A 29 6.93 -10.37 -2.86
CA ILE A 29 5.57 -9.86 -2.81
C ILE A 29 5.44 -8.54 -3.57
N PRO A 30 4.24 -8.22 -4.11
CA PRO A 30 3.98 -6.94 -4.77
C PRO A 30 4.29 -5.74 -3.89
N ASP A 31 4.86 -4.69 -4.49
CA ASP A 31 5.16 -3.45 -3.80
C ASP A 31 3.89 -2.62 -3.59
N GLN A 32 3.53 -2.41 -2.33
CA GLN A 32 2.37 -1.60 -1.94
C GLN A 32 2.54 -0.10 -2.29
N ILE A 33 3.78 0.40 -2.32
CA ILE A 33 4.05 1.81 -2.64
C ILE A 33 3.89 2.06 -4.13
N GLU A 34 4.36 1.14 -4.97
CA GLU A 34 4.12 1.18 -6.40
C GLU A 34 2.61 1.14 -6.70
N ALA A 35 1.89 0.17 -6.15
CA ALA A 35 0.45 0.05 -6.31
C ALA A 35 -0.29 1.31 -5.83
N GLY A 36 0.03 1.82 -4.64
CA GLY A 36 -0.54 3.04 -4.09
C GLY A 36 -0.26 4.28 -4.95
N THR A 37 0.91 4.34 -5.57
CA THR A 37 1.25 5.43 -6.50
C THR A 37 0.33 5.43 -7.72
N PHE A 38 0.06 4.26 -8.32
CA PHE A 38 -0.91 4.14 -9.42
C PHE A 38 -2.35 4.43 -8.98
N MET A 39 -2.74 4.06 -7.75
CA MET A 39 -4.04 4.44 -7.19
C MET A 39 -4.16 5.97 -7.10
N CYS A 40 -3.16 6.65 -6.57
CA CYS A 40 -3.14 8.11 -6.51
C CYS A 40 -3.17 8.75 -7.91
N ALA A 41 -2.44 8.19 -8.88
CA ALA A 41 -2.45 8.67 -10.27
C ALA A 41 -3.83 8.53 -10.92
N ALA A 42 -4.50 7.37 -10.72
CA ALA A 42 -5.85 7.15 -11.22
C ALA A 42 -6.83 8.20 -10.68
N VAL A 43 -6.75 8.48 -9.38
CA VAL A 43 -7.60 9.46 -8.72
C VAL A 43 -7.30 10.88 -9.18
N ALA A 44 -6.02 11.28 -9.28
CA ALA A 44 -5.61 12.61 -9.72
C ALA A 44 -6.06 12.92 -11.15
N THR A 45 -6.11 11.90 -12.01
CA THR A 45 -6.53 12.04 -13.41
C THR A 45 -8.01 11.82 -13.65
N LYS A 46 -8.79 11.57 -12.59
CA LYS A 46 -10.23 11.23 -12.65
C LYS A 46 -10.47 10.01 -13.55
N GLY A 47 -9.62 9.01 -13.40
CA GLY A 47 -9.63 7.79 -14.19
C GLY A 47 -10.41 6.64 -13.56
N ASP A 48 -10.46 5.54 -14.31
CA ASP A 48 -10.95 4.23 -13.91
C ASP A 48 -9.83 3.22 -14.22
N VAL A 49 -9.15 2.74 -13.19
CA VAL A 49 -7.96 1.89 -13.34
C VAL A 49 -8.06 0.68 -12.45
N THR A 50 -7.77 -0.50 -12.99
CA THR A 50 -7.62 -1.74 -12.24
C THR A 50 -6.14 -2.10 -12.14
N ILE A 51 -5.62 -2.16 -10.92
CA ILE A 51 -4.25 -2.53 -10.59
C ILE A 51 -4.26 -4.00 -10.21
N LYS A 52 -3.56 -4.83 -10.97
CA LYS A 52 -3.51 -6.29 -10.80
C LYS A 52 -2.22 -6.74 -10.13
N HIS A 53 -2.23 -7.99 -9.65
CA HIS A 53 -1.10 -8.61 -8.96
C HIS A 53 -0.67 -7.81 -7.73
N VAL A 54 -1.64 -7.44 -6.91
CA VAL A 54 -1.46 -6.74 -5.64
C VAL A 54 -2.08 -7.54 -4.50
N ILE A 55 -1.71 -7.23 -3.28
CA ILE A 55 -2.33 -7.77 -2.07
C ILE A 55 -3.21 -6.66 -1.49
N PRO A 56 -4.56 -6.68 -1.69
CA PRO A 56 -5.44 -5.59 -1.27
C PRO A 56 -5.29 -5.23 0.20
N LYS A 57 -5.10 -6.24 1.06
CA LYS A 57 -4.86 -6.05 2.49
C LYS A 57 -3.68 -5.14 2.82
N HIS A 58 -2.64 -5.10 1.97
CA HIS A 58 -1.51 -4.20 2.16
C HIS A 58 -1.83 -2.75 1.79
N LEU A 59 -2.92 -2.53 1.05
CA LEU A 59 -3.37 -1.23 0.56
C LEU A 59 -4.50 -0.61 1.40
N GLU A 60 -4.99 -1.29 2.44
CA GLU A 60 -6.16 -0.87 3.24
C GLU A 60 -6.06 0.59 3.73
N SER A 61 -4.90 1.01 4.25
CA SER A 61 -4.71 2.37 4.75
C SER A 61 -4.75 3.42 3.64
N ILE A 62 -4.27 3.08 2.44
CA ILE A 62 -4.30 3.94 1.25
C ILE A 62 -5.71 3.99 0.71
N SER A 63 -6.35 2.83 0.51
CA SER A 63 -7.74 2.69 0.07
C SER A 63 -8.70 3.49 0.95
N ALA A 64 -8.58 3.36 2.28
CA ALA A 64 -9.41 4.07 3.23
C ALA A 64 -9.31 5.60 3.05
N LYS A 65 -8.11 6.14 2.83
CA LYS A 65 -7.92 7.58 2.62
C LYS A 65 -8.47 8.06 1.28
N LEU A 66 -8.31 7.28 0.22
CA LEU A 66 -8.88 7.62 -1.09
C LEU A 66 -10.41 7.57 -1.06
N ILE A 67 -11.01 6.61 -0.36
CA ILE A 67 -12.46 6.54 -0.13
C ILE A 67 -12.95 7.75 0.66
N GLU A 68 -12.25 8.13 1.74
CA GLU A 68 -12.57 9.33 2.53
C GLU A 68 -12.56 10.60 1.67
N MET A 69 -11.67 10.67 0.69
CA MET A 69 -11.61 11.78 -0.28
C MET A 69 -12.71 11.72 -1.34
N GLY A 70 -13.40 10.59 -1.49
CA GLY A 70 -14.53 10.43 -2.40
C GLY A 70 -14.25 9.59 -3.64
N ALA A 71 -13.14 8.84 -3.68
CA ALA A 71 -12.92 7.81 -4.70
C ALA A 71 -13.73 6.55 -4.40
N GLU A 72 -14.08 5.82 -5.44
CA GLU A 72 -14.69 4.50 -5.34
C GLU A 72 -13.59 3.44 -5.50
N ILE A 73 -13.49 2.52 -4.54
CA ILE A 73 -12.49 1.45 -4.55
C ILE A 73 -13.20 0.11 -4.42
N GLU A 74 -12.91 -0.79 -5.36
CA GLU A 74 -13.39 -2.15 -5.38
C GLU A 74 -12.18 -3.10 -5.19
N GLU A 75 -12.17 -3.85 -4.09
CA GLU A 75 -11.15 -4.85 -3.80
C GLU A 75 -11.55 -6.20 -4.41
N LEU A 76 -10.65 -6.79 -5.18
CA LEU A 76 -10.76 -8.13 -5.77
C LEU A 76 -9.72 -9.04 -5.11
N ASP A 77 -9.68 -10.31 -5.47
CA ASP A 77 -8.78 -11.29 -4.83
C ASP A 77 -7.29 -10.90 -4.93
N ASP A 78 -6.85 -10.46 -6.12
CA ASP A 78 -5.46 -10.08 -6.41
C ASP A 78 -5.35 -8.72 -7.11
N ALA A 79 -6.40 -7.91 -7.05
CA ALA A 79 -6.47 -6.63 -7.74
C ALA A 79 -7.28 -5.60 -6.95
N VAL A 80 -7.04 -4.32 -7.26
CA VAL A 80 -7.82 -3.20 -6.75
C VAL A 80 -8.24 -2.33 -7.93
N ARG A 81 -9.54 -2.07 -8.08
CA ARG A 81 -10.06 -1.09 -9.04
C ARG A 81 -10.32 0.22 -8.33
N VAL A 82 -9.84 1.29 -8.91
CA VAL A 82 -9.97 2.66 -8.40
C VAL A 82 -10.69 3.49 -9.43
N VAL A 83 -11.79 4.11 -9.03
CA VAL A 83 -12.59 4.99 -9.88
C VAL A 83 -12.74 6.35 -9.22
N ALA A 84 -12.41 7.41 -9.94
CA ALA A 84 -12.62 8.77 -9.50
C ALA A 84 -13.28 9.58 -10.62
N THR A 85 -14.55 9.90 -10.47
CA THR A 85 -15.34 10.65 -11.47
C THR A 85 -15.55 12.10 -11.11
N LYS A 86 -15.26 12.46 -9.86
CA LYS A 86 -15.52 13.80 -9.29
C LYS A 86 -14.25 14.40 -8.72
N ARG A 87 -14.29 15.70 -8.48
CA ARG A 87 -13.25 16.35 -7.68
C ARG A 87 -13.29 15.79 -6.26
N LEU A 88 -12.12 15.47 -5.73
CA LEU A 88 -11.98 14.92 -4.39
C LEU A 88 -12.16 16.00 -3.32
N SER A 89 -12.58 15.55 -2.15
CA SER A 89 -12.61 16.36 -0.94
C SER A 89 -11.26 16.33 -0.22
N PRO A 90 -10.83 17.43 0.39
CA PRO A 90 -9.62 17.43 1.19
C PRO A 90 -9.77 16.51 2.41
N THR A 91 -8.67 15.86 2.80
CA THR A 91 -8.60 15.01 3.99
C THR A 91 -7.33 15.28 4.78
N THR A 92 -7.30 14.82 6.03
CA THR A 92 -6.09 14.83 6.85
C THR A 92 -5.45 13.46 6.84
N VAL A 93 -4.18 13.38 6.46
CA VAL A 93 -3.40 12.14 6.48
C VAL A 93 -2.33 12.23 7.54
N LYS A 94 -2.29 11.22 8.43
CA LYS A 94 -1.22 11.04 9.42
C LYS A 94 -0.43 9.78 9.04
N THR A 95 0.85 9.95 8.80
CA THR A 95 1.74 8.80 8.55
C THR A 95 2.01 8.03 9.83
N MET A 96 1.99 6.71 9.73
CA MET A 96 2.25 5.80 10.84
C MET A 96 2.91 4.51 10.33
N PRO A 97 3.65 3.78 11.19
CA PRO A 97 4.13 2.44 10.84
C PRO A 97 2.98 1.52 10.40
N TYR A 98 3.30 0.53 9.55
CA TYR A 98 2.33 -0.47 9.13
C TYR A 98 1.56 -1.08 10.34
N PRO A 99 0.23 -1.23 10.25
CA PRO A 99 -0.66 -1.08 9.09
C PRO A 99 -1.18 0.34 8.83
N GLY A 100 -0.57 1.39 9.40
CA GLY A 100 -0.95 2.77 9.15
C GLY A 100 -0.53 3.28 7.76
N PHE A 101 -0.84 4.56 7.49
CA PHE A 101 -0.50 5.18 6.21
C PHE A 101 1.02 5.35 6.07
N PRO A 102 1.66 4.78 5.03
CA PRO A 102 3.11 4.78 4.91
C PRO A 102 3.69 6.17 4.59
N THR A 103 4.84 6.49 5.21
CA THR A 103 5.57 7.74 4.94
C THR A 103 6.02 7.87 3.49
N ASP A 104 6.30 6.74 2.84
CA ASP A 104 6.76 6.69 1.44
C ASP A 104 5.69 7.18 0.44
N MET A 105 4.43 7.21 0.86
CA MET A 105 3.31 7.74 0.07
C MET A 105 3.02 9.22 0.31
N GLN A 106 3.82 9.90 1.14
CA GLN A 106 3.57 11.30 1.50
C GLN A 106 3.60 12.24 0.29
N SER A 107 4.57 12.06 -0.59
CA SER A 107 4.70 12.90 -1.79
C SER A 107 3.54 12.70 -2.77
N GLN A 108 3.09 11.46 -2.97
CA GLN A 108 1.99 11.11 -3.87
C GLN A 108 0.66 11.69 -3.38
N ILE A 109 0.34 11.51 -2.09
CA ILE A 109 -0.89 12.03 -1.52
C ILE A 109 -0.89 13.56 -1.48
N CYS A 110 0.26 14.18 -1.23
CA CYS A 110 0.43 15.63 -1.26
C CYS A 110 0.24 16.17 -2.68
N GLY A 111 0.89 15.56 -3.68
CA GLY A 111 0.73 15.93 -5.09
C GLY A 111 -0.71 15.82 -5.57
N MET A 112 -1.42 14.77 -5.18
CA MET A 112 -2.83 14.58 -5.49
C MET A 112 -3.72 15.65 -4.82
N SER A 113 -3.39 16.10 -3.61
CA SER A 113 -4.14 17.12 -2.87
C SER A 113 -4.17 18.49 -3.57
N PHE A 114 -3.21 18.78 -4.44
CA PHE A 114 -3.25 19.98 -5.30
C PHE A 114 -4.28 19.90 -6.44
N SER A 115 -4.77 18.70 -6.74
CA SER A 115 -5.79 18.44 -7.78
C SER A 115 -7.21 18.39 -7.20
N CYS A 116 -7.36 18.57 -5.89
CA CYS A 116 -8.64 18.56 -5.18
C CYS A 116 -9.42 19.87 -5.31
#